data_8c9b71578785b992d96163b49f961496
#
_entry.id   8c9b71578785b992d96163b49f961496
#
_cell.length_a   1.000
_cell.length_b   1.000
_cell.length_c   1.000
_cell.angle_alpha   90.00
_cell.angle_beta   90.00
_cell.angle_gamma   90.00
#
_symmetry.space_group_name_H-M   'P 1'
#
loop_
_entity.id
_entity.type
_entity.pdbx_description
1 polymer ?
#
loop_
_entity_poly.entity_id
_entity_poly.type
_entity_poly.pdbx_seq_one_letter_code
_entity_poly.pdbx_strand_id
1 'polypeptide(L)'
;IERAELEQQESDIPVQKVVAQEKLNYLEEKERKKLERQRTRKIEELEQSILELEEEIATLEDQLCLPEIYADYEKASEITTKKQTLQEQLETCMAEWEELHV
;
A
#
# COMPACT_ATOMS: atom_id res chain seq x y z
N ILE A 1 50.53 -35.36 -3.26
CA ILE A 1 49.40 -36.22 -3.67
C ILE A 1 48.17 -35.93 -2.79
N GLU A 2 48.38 -35.93 -1.47
CA GLU A 2 47.26 -35.61 -0.54
C GLU A 2 46.76 -34.17 -0.68
N ARG A 3 47.62 -33.22 -1.00
CA ARG A 3 47.23 -31.81 -1.24
C ARG A 3 46.37 -31.64 -2.48
N ALA A 4 46.67 -32.41 -3.53
CA ALA A 4 45.89 -32.36 -4.77
C ALA A 4 44.47 -32.89 -4.57
N GLU A 5 44.32 -33.92 -3.74
CA GLU A 5 43.00 -34.48 -3.40
C GLU A 5 42.19 -33.51 -2.53
N LEU A 6 42.83 -32.81 -1.58
CA LEU A 6 42.20 -31.79 -0.75
C LEU A 6 41.77 -30.56 -1.57
N GLU A 7 42.59 -30.13 -2.51
CA GLU A 7 42.27 -29.04 -3.42
C GLU A 7 41.09 -29.39 -4.33
N GLN A 8 41.00 -30.64 -4.78
CA GLN A 8 39.85 -31.11 -5.55
C GLN A 8 38.58 -31.17 -4.72
N GLN A 9 38.65 -31.52 -3.44
CA GLN A 9 37.52 -31.50 -2.54
C GLN A 9 37.05 -30.11 -2.22
N GLU A 10 37.92 -29.12 -2.10
CA GLU A 10 37.57 -27.72 -1.92
C GLU A 10 36.93 -27.10 -3.17
N SER A 11 37.33 -27.60 -4.34
CA SER A 11 36.75 -27.15 -5.62
C SER A 11 35.52 -27.93 -6.03
N ASP A 12 35.03 -28.83 -5.18
CA ASP A 12 33.92 -29.74 -5.47
C ASP A 12 32.52 -29.12 -5.25
N ILE A 13 32.45 -27.80 -5.05
CA ILE A 13 31.19 -27.08 -5.15
C ILE A 13 30.91 -26.91 -6.66
N PRO A 14 29.89 -27.61 -7.22
CA PRO A 14 29.62 -27.50 -8.66
C PRO A 14 29.36 -26.06 -9.05
N VAL A 15 30.06 -25.57 -10.07
CA VAL A 15 29.81 -24.23 -10.63
C VAL A 15 28.32 -24.03 -10.96
N GLN A 16 27.64 -25.09 -11.38
CA GLN A 16 26.21 -25.10 -11.62
C GLN A 16 25.39 -24.80 -10.38
N LYS A 17 25.82 -25.26 -9.20
CA LYS A 17 25.15 -24.99 -7.92
C LYS A 17 25.29 -23.52 -7.52
N VAL A 18 26.46 -22.93 -7.73
CA VAL A 18 26.74 -21.51 -7.44
C VAL A 18 25.95 -20.62 -8.39
N VAL A 19 25.92 -20.93 -9.67
CA VAL A 19 25.14 -20.18 -10.68
C VAL A 19 23.65 -20.29 -10.40
N ALA A 20 23.14 -21.47 -10.02
CA ALA A 20 21.75 -21.66 -9.65
C ALA A 20 21.37 -20.86 -8.41
N GLN A 21 22.26 -20.78 -7.41
CA GLN A 21 22.05 -20.00 -6.19
C GLN A 21 22.05 -18.50 -6.49
N GLU A 22 22.98 -18.03 -7.29
CA GLU A 22 23.03 -16.63 -7.71
C GLU A 22 21.77 -16.22 -8.50
N LYS A 23 21.31 -17.10 -9.39
CA LYS A 23 20.07 -16.88 -10.15
C LYS A 23 18.87 -16.82 -9.21
N LEU A 24 18.79 -17.72 -8.24
CA LEU A 24 17.72 -17.74 -7.24
C LEU A 24 17.74 -16.45 -6.42
N ASN A 25 18.91 -16.01 -5.95
CA ASN A 25 19.07 -14.76 -5.22
C ASN A 25 18.64 -13.55 -6.05
N TYR A 26 18.98 -13.54 -7.33
CA TYR A 26 18.55 -12.48 -8.26
C TYR A 26 17.04 -12.45 -8.39
N LEU A 27 16.39 -13.61 -8.55
CA LEU A 27 14.94 -13.73 -8.68
C LEU A 27 14.21 -13.31 -7.41
N GLU A 28 14.74 -13.70 -6.25
CA GLU A 28 14.21 -13.29 -4.95
C GLU A 28 14.29 -11.78 -4.76
N GLU A 29 15.43 -11.19 -5.11
CA GLU A 29 15.65 -9.74 -5.02
C GLU A 29 14.73 -8.98 -5.98
N LYS A 30 14.54 -9.49 -7.19
CA LYS A 30 13.64 -8.91 -8.19
C LYS A 30 12.19 -8.94 -7.70
N GLU A 31 11.77 -10.07 -7.11
CA GLU A 31 10.42 -10.23 -6.54
C GLU A 31 10.22 -9.28 -5.35
N ARG A 32 11.20 -9.17 -4.46
CA ARG A 32 11.17 -8.26 -3.31
C ARG A 32 10.98 -6.81 -3.76
N LYS A 33 11.75 -6.38 -4.76
CA LYS A 33 11.64 -5.02 -5.32
C LYS A 33 10.28 -4.77 -5.97
N LYS A 34 9.74 -5.77 -6.64
CA LYS A 34 8.41 -5.70 -7.25
C LYS A 34 7.33 -5.50 -6.19
N LEU A 35 7.39 -6.28 -5.10
CA LEU A 35 6.46 -6.18 -3.99
C LEU A 35 6.56 -4.83 -3.28
N GLU A 36 7.78 -4.31 -3.10
CA GLU A 36 8.00 -2.98 -2.53
C GLU A 36 7.38 -1.88 -3.40
N ARG A 37 7.54 -1.96 -4.73
CA ARG A 37 6.94 -0.99 -5.65
C ARG A 37 5.42 -1.05 -5.63
N GLN A 38 4.85 -2.25 -5.57
CA GLN A 38 3.40 -2.44 -5.46
C GLN A 38 2.87 -1.85 -4.17
N ARG A 39 3.56 -2.08 -3.07
CA ARG A 39 3.23 -1.53 -1.75
C ARG A 39 3.27 -0.01 -1.76
N THR A 40 4.34 0.58 -2.28
CA THR A 40 4.49 2.04 -2.38
C THR A 40 3.38 2.65 -3.21
N ARG A 41 3.05 2.04 -4.35
CA ARG A 41 1.95 2.49 -5.21
C ARG A 41 0.61 2.45 -4.48
N LYS A 42 0.36 1.37 -3.75
CA LYS A 42 -0.88 1.21 -2.97
C LYS A 42 -0.99 2.27 -1.89
N ILE A 43 0.11 2.56 -1.20
CA ILE A 43 0.18 3.62 -0.18
C ILE A 43 -0.14 4.98 -0.80
N GLU A 44 0.46 5.30 -1.95
CA GLU A 44 0.22 6.57 -2.65
C GLU A 44 -1.24 6.70 -3.10
N GLU A 45 -1.83 5.62 -3.64
CA GLU A 45 -3.24 5.60 -4.03
C GLU A 45 -4.17 5.81 -2.82
N LEU A 46 -3.86 5.20 -1.68
CA LEU A 46 -4.62 5.37 -0.45
C LEU A 46 -4.50 6.80 0.09
N GLU A 47 -3.30 7.37 0.08
CA GLU A 47 -3.07 8.76 0.50
C GLU A 47 -3.85 9.74 -0.37
N GLN A 48 -3.90 9.51 -1.68
CA GLN A 48 -4.69 10.32 -2.58
C GLN A 48 -6.19 10.20 -2.32
N SER A 49 -6.67 8.97 -2.09
CA SER A 49 -8.08 8.72 -1.76
C SER A 49 -8.47 9.36 -0.43
N ILE A 50 -7.59 9.29 0.57
CA ILE A 50 -7.81 9.92 1.88
C ILE A 50 -7.95 11.44 1.71
N LEU A 51 -7.05 12.06 0.95
CA LEU A 51 -7.08 13.49 0.69
C LEU A 51 -8.38 13.91 0.00
N GLU A 52 -8.79 13.19 -1.04
CA GLU A 52 -10.01 13.45 -1.78
C GLU A 52 -11.26 13.32 -0.89
N LEU A 53 -11.31 12.27 -0.06
CA LEU A 53 -12.41 12.06 0.87
C LEU A 53 -12.48 13.15 1.93
N GLU A 54 -11.35 13.58 2.47
CA GLU A 54 -11.30 14.69 3.41
C GLU A 54 -11.81 16.01 2.80
N GLU A 55 -11.43 16.28 1.55
CA GLU A 55 -11.90 17.48 0.82
C GLU A 55 -13.41 17.42 0.57
N GLU A 56 -13.94 16.27 0.16
CA GLU A 56 -15.38 16.10 -0.06
C GLU A 56 -16.16 16.26 1.25
N ILE A 57 -15.68 15.69 2.34
CA ILE A 57 -16.28 15.81 3.65
C ILE A 57 -16.30 17.28 4.08
N ALA A 58 -15.19 18.00 3.92
CA ALA A 58 -15.10 19.42 4.23
C ALA A 58 -16.12 20.25 3.42
N THR A 59 -16.27 19.93 2.14
CA THR A 59 -17.26 20.60 1.27
C THR A 59 -18.68 20.35 1.76
N LEU A 60 -19.02 19.14 2.17
CA LEU A 60 -20.32 18.81 2.72
C LEU A 60 -20.58 19.51 4.07
N GLU A 61 -19.57 19.61 4.91
CA GLU A 61 -19.65 20.35 6.17
C GLU A 61 -19.92 21.84 5.94
N ASP A 62 -19.25 22.43 4.94
CA ASP A 62 -19.48 23.82 4.53
C ASP A 62 -20.90 24.02 4.02
N GLN A 63 -21.43 23.08 3.23
CA GLN A 63 -22.81 23.13 2.74
C GLN A 63 -23.83 23.11 3.88
N LEU A 64 -23.57 22.31 4.93
CA LEU A 64 -24.43 22.24 6.11
C LEU A 64 -24.50 23.57 6.89
N CYS A 65 -23.53 24.45 6.70
CA CYS A 65 -23.51 25.77 7.31
C CYS A 65 -24.35 26.80 6.55
N LEU A 66 -24.79 26.48 5.33
CA LEU A 66 -25.63 27.39 4.53
C LEU A 66 -27.05 27.38 5.03
N PRO A 67 -27.66 28.56 5.25
CA PRO A 67 -29.07 28.65 5.74
C PRO A 67 -30.08 27.90 4.86
N GLU A 68 -29.91 27.93 3.54
CA GLU A 68 -30.76 27.24 2.58
C GLU A 68 -30.68 25.71 2.70
N ILE A 69 -29.64 25.20 3.32
CA ILE A 69 -29.44 23.77 3.56
C ILE A 69 -29.89 23.40 4.97
N TYR A 70 -29.34 24.05 6.02
CA TYR A 70 -29.66 23.64 7.39
C TYR A 70 -31.13 23.95 7.76
N ALA A 71 -31.77 24.90 7.10
CA ALA A 71 -33.19 25.21 7.31
C ALA A 71 -34.12 24.20 6.61
N ASP A 72 -33.60 23.40 5.68
CA ASP A 72 -34.34 22.38 4.96
C ASP A 72 -33.92 20.99 5.45
N TYR A 73 -34.82 20.37 6.21
CA TYR A 73 -34.54 19.05 6.83
C TYR A 73 -34.12 17.97 5.82
N GLU A 74 -34.81 17.91 4.67
CA GLU A 74 -34.51 16.90 3.65
C GLU A 74 -33.10 17.08 3.07
N LYS A 75 -32.76 18.32 2.71
CA LYS A 75 -31.42 18.64 2.17
C LYS A 75 -30.32 18.40 3.20
N ALA A 76 -30.51 18.83 4.43
CA ALA A 76 -29.56 18.62 5.52
C ALA A 76 -29.37 17.13 5.80
N SER A 77 -30.47 16.36 5.77
CA SER A 77 -30.42 14.91 5.99
C SER A 77 -29.67 14.17 4.89
N GLU A 78 -29.90 14.53 3.63
CA GLU A 78 -29.18 13.96 2.48
C GLU A 78 -27.68 14.20 2.58
N ILE A 79 -27.28 15.43 2.90
CA ILE A 79 -25.88 15.81 3.03
C ILE A 79 -25.23 15.10 4.21
N THR A 80 -25.93 15.01 5.34
CA THR A 80 -25.44 14.30 6.52
C THR A 80 -25.21 12.82 6.21
N THR A 81 -26.13 12.19 5.46
CA THR A 81 -25.98 10.79 5.07
C THR A 81 -24.79 10.58 4.15
N LYS A 82 -24.59 11.46 3.15
CA LYS A 82 -23.42 11.42 2.27
C LYS A 82 -22.14 11.58 3.07
N LYS A 83 -22.11 12.51 4.00
CA LYS A 83 -20.96 12.76 4.87
C LYS A 83 -20.60 11.51 5.68
N GLN A 84 -21.60 10.84 6.26
CA GLN A 84 -21.38 9.60 7.02
C GLN A 84 -20.80 8.51 6.14
N THR A 85 -21.31 8.32 4.94
CA THR A 85 -20.78 7.34 3.98
C THR A 85 -19.32 7.61 3.64
N LEU A 86 -18.98 8.87 3.38
CA LEU A 86 -17.61 9.28 3.08
C LEU A 86 -16.68 9.11 4.29
N GLN A 87 -17.16 9.38 5.49
CA GLN A 87 -16.42 9.17 6.73
C GLN A 87 -16.10 7.68 6.95
N GLU A 88 -17.05 6.80 6.65
CA GLU A 88 -16.83 5.34 6.72
C GLU A 88 -15.78 4.89 5.70
N GLN A 89 -15.86 5.40 4.48
CA GLN A 89 -14.85 5.13 3.44
C GLN A 89 -13.47 5.64 3.86
N LEU A 90 -13.42 6.83 4.46
CA LEU A 90 -12.16 7.40 4.97
C LEU A 90 -11.55 6.53 6.04
N GLU A 91 -12.34 6.05 7.00
CA GLU A 91 -11.88 5.13 8.05
C GLU A 91 -11.30 3.85 7.46
N THR A 92 -11.97 3.28 6.45
CA THR A 92 -11.50 2.08 5.75
C THR A 92 -10.16 2.33 5.06
N CYS A 93 -10.01 3.45 4.35
CA CYS A 93 -8.77 3.82 3.69
C CYS A 93 -7.64 4.05 4.69
N MET A 94 -7.92 4.69 5.81
CA MET A 94 -6.93 4.92 6.88
C MET A 94 -6.48 3.61 7.52
N ALA A 95 -7.39 2.68 7.74
CA ALA A 95 -7.07 1.36 8.28
C ALA A 95 -6.16 0.57 7.34
N GLU A 96 -6.46 0.57 6.04
CA GLU A 96 -5.62 -0.06 5.02
C GLU A 96 -4.24 0.60 4.95
N TRP A 97 -4.20 1.91 5.01
CA TRP A 97 -2.95 2.69 5.00
C TRP A 97 -2.06 2.32 6.20
N GLU A 98 -2.65 2.22 7.40
CA GLU A 98 -1.94 1.80 8.61
C GLU A 98 -1.37 0.39 8.49
N GLU A 99 -2.14 -0.55 7.95
CA GLU A 99 -1.71 -1.93 7.72
C GLU A 99 -0.48 -2.00 6.81
N LEU A 100 -0.41 -1.14 5.79
CA LEU A 100 0.71 -1.10 4.86
C LEU A 100 1.97 -0.45 5.44
N HIS A 101 1.85 0.29 6.53
CA HIS A 101 2.97 0.95 7.21
C HIS A 101 3.57 0.13 8.35
N VAL A 102 3.04 -1.02 8.64
CA VAL A 102 3.53 -1.92 9.69
C VAL A 102 4.73 -2.76 9.24
#